data_0fb7f6a5194889b1c5a830cd18b78be7
#
_entry.id   0fb7f6a5194889b1c5a830cd18b78be7
#
_cell.length_a   1.000
_cell.length_b   1.000
_cell.length_c   1.000
_cell.angle_alpha   90.00
_cell.angle_beta   90.00
_cell.angle_gamma   90.00
#
_symmetry.space_group_name_H-M   'P 1'
#
loop_
_entity.id
_entity.type
_entity.pdbx_description
1 polymer ?
#
loop_
_entity_poly.entity_id
_entity_poly.type
_entity_poly.pdbx_seq_one_letter_code
_entity_poly.pdbx_strand_id
1 'polypeptide(L)'
;MTLNKHKNEHFHFIGICGTAMGSVAAALQNRGYTITGSDQNVYPPMSDFLIKNNINVSVGHDENNIPDKVDLVVIGNAMSRGNVEVESVLNRKIPYTSLPELIKRYFLQGKRNIVITGTHGKTTTSSIIAHLLNDNGLNPNLMIGGIPLDIGEGGRFTESEFFVIEGDEYDTAFFDKRSKFVHYMPEIVVVNNIEFDHADIFNNIEEIKLSFKRMLNIVPENGIVFVNGDDNDAVEVTENCRAPVIKVGTNDNCDFKIENLNLESFNSSFSIKENSYQLPMDGEFNVRNAAMAIAVSDFLNIDQQNIIESVSKFSGIARRQELRGEEKNVKVIDDFGHHPTAIAATIGALNQRYPDSKIWAIFEPRSNTSRRNLLQSELEDSLSQADGVIISEVPNPEKVPDGELLDVESVIENLSSKGKEAFIGLSSDDIVNKLIPLTSSGDTIVVLSNGGFGGIHDKLLEALKVK
;
A
#
# COMPACT_ATOMS: atom_id res chain seq x y z
N MET A 1 4.86 27.42 -18.43
CA MET A 1 4.98 28.59 -17.53
C MET A 1 5.97 28.23 -16.45
N THR A 2 7.15 28.81 -16.44
CA THR A 2 8.31 28.44 -15.64
C THR A 2 8.06 28.60 -14.13
N LEU A 3 8.17 27.51 -13.38
CA LEU A 3 8.10 27.37 -11.91
C LEU A 3 9.18 28.18 -11.12
N ASN A 4 9.83 29.16 -11.75
CA ASN A 4 11.01 29.84 -11.21
C ASN A 4 10.73 31.08 -10.34
N LYS A 5 9.49 31.32 -9.88
CA LYS A 5 9.14 32.56 -9.16
C LYS A 5 9.07 32.48 -7.62
N HIS A 6 9.22 31.28 -6.99
CA HIS A 6 8.91 31.12 -5.57
C HIS A 6 9.98 30.42 -4.72
N LYS A 7 11.26 30.51 -5.07
CA LYS A 7 12.38 29.85 -4.34
C LYS A 7 12.57 30.28 -2.86
N ASN A 8 11.76 31.20 -2.34
CA ASN A 8 11.85 31.68 -0.96
C ASN A 8 10.59 31.37 -0.13
N GLU A 9 9.64 30.55 -0.64
CA GLU A 9 8.45 30.17 0.12
C GLU A 9 8.84 29.23 1.27
N HIS A 10 8.22 29.47 2.43
CA HIS A 10 8.39 28.67 3.63
C HIS A 10 7.14 27.80 3.84
N PHE A 11 7.34 26.47 3.82
CA PHE A 11 6.30 25.48 4.13
C PHE A 11 6.50 24.90 5.52
N HIS A 12 5.43 24.79 6.29
CA HIS A 12 5.44 24.08 7.56
C HIS A 12 4.54 22.85 7.47
N PHE A 13 5.04 21.67 7.86
CA PHE A 13 4.33 20.39 7.76
C PHE A 13 3.90 19.93 9.15
N ILE A 14 2.58 19.84 9.41
CA ILE A 14 2.01 19.24 10.61
C ILE A 14 1.82 17.75 10.38
N GLY A 15 2.51 16.91 11.17
CA GLY A 15 2.57 15.45 10.95
C GLY A 15 3.65 15.05 9.94
N ILE A 16 4.82 15.71 9.98
CA ILE A 16 5.90 15.57 8.98
C ILE A 16 6.54 14.18 8.96
N CYS A 17 6.49 13.42 10.04
CA CYS A 17 7.11 12.09 10.14
C CYS A 17 6.31 10.98 9.44
N GLY A 18 5.14 11.29 8.87
CA GLY A 18 4.49 10.37 7.94
C GLY A 18 5.37 10.15 6.69
N THR A 19 5.50 8.91 6.21
CA THR A 19 6.41 8.55 5.11
C THR A 19 6.22 9.42 3.87
N ALA A 20 4.99 9.60 3.41
CA ALA A 20 4.67 10.45 2.26
C ALA A 20 4.94 11.94 2.54
N MET A 21 4.58 12.41 3.73
CA MET A 21 4.82 13.79 4.18
C MET A 21 6.31 14.12 4.18
N GLY A 22 7.12 13.28 4.81
CA GLY A 22 8.57 13.46 4.90
C GLY A 22 9.27 13.41 3.54
N SER A 23 8.86 12.48 2.67
CA SER A 23 9.44 12.38 1.31
C SER A 23 9.15 13.63 0.47
N VAL A 24 7.93 14.16 0.52
CA VAL A 24 7.55 15.40 -0.18
C VAL A 24 8.24 16.61 0.43
N ALA A 25 8.34 16.69 1.75
CA ALA A 25 9.07 17.75 2.46
C ALA A 25 10.55 17.80 2.03
N ALA A 26 11.22 16.65 1.98
CA ALA A 26 12.60 16.53 1.52
C ALA A 26 12.74 16.93 0.04
N ALA A 27 11.82 16.53 -0.82
CA ALA A 27 11.83 16.89 -2.23
C ALA A 27 11.68 18.42 -2.45
N LEU A 28 10.83 19.08 -1.67
CA LEU A 28 10.68 20.53 -1.69
C LEU A 28 11.94 21.24 -1.16
N GLN A 29 12.51 20.74 -0.06
CA GLN A 29 13.78 21.25 0.48
C GLN A 29 14.90 21.18 -0.58
N ASN A 30 15.02 20.06 -1.29
CA ASN A 30 15.98 19.87 -2.36
C ASN A 30 15.73 20.78 -3.59
N ARG A 31 14.51 21.27 -3.78
CA ARG A 31 14.15 22.26 -4.78
C ARG A 31 14.42 23.70 -4.34
N GLY A 32 14.90 23.90 -3.10
CA GLY A 32 15.30 25.20 -2.55
C GLY A 32 14.20 25.96 -1.81
N TYR A 33 13.11 25.29 -1.42
CA TYR A 33 12.13 25.83 -0.48
C TYR A 33 12.61 25.71 0.96
N THR A 34 12.16 26.59 1.84
CA THR A 34 12.38 26.45 3.28
C THR A 34 11.34 25.52 3.88
N ILE A 35 11.78 24.46 4.56
CA ILE A 35 10.88 23.48 5.15
C ILE A 35 11.10 23.39 6.64
N THR A 36 10.01 23.43 7.39
CA THR A 36 9.93 23.08 8.81
C THR A 36 8.73 22.15 9.06
N GLY A 37 8.67 21.51 10.19
CA GLY A 37 7.51 20.69 10.54
C GLY A 37 7.51 20.23 11.99
N SER A 38 6.41 19.63 12.38
CA SER A 38 6.16 19.07 13.70
C SER A 38 5.56 17.68 13.59
N ASP A 39 5.80 16.85 14.59
CA ASP A 39 5.14 15.55 14.72
C ASP A 39 5.14 15.10 16.20
N GLN A 40 4.10 14.37 16.60
CA GLN A 40 4.05 13.75 17.92
C GLN A 40 5.06 12.61 18.04
N ASN A 41 5.31 11.88 16.96
CA ASN A 41 6.10 10.66 16.91
C ASN A 41 7.38 10.84 16.07
N VAL A 42 8.40 11.45 16.66
CA VAL A 42 9.68 11.72 15.99
C VAL A 42 10.71 10.63 16.37
N TYR A 43 10.80 9.58 15.56
CA TYR A 43 11.73 8.45 15.78
C TYR A 43 12.22 7.86 14.43
N PRO A 44 13.36 7.13 14.44
CA PRO A 44 13.87 6.47 13.24
C PRO A 44 12.88 5.46 12.63
N PRO A 45 12.90 5.27 11.30
CA PRO A 45 13.87 5.82 10.35
C PRO A 45 13.54 7.22 9.83
N MET A 46 12.32 7.74 10.04
CA MET A 46 11.89 9.00 9.42
C MET A 46 12.59 10.22 10.04
N SER A 47 12.83 10.23 11.34
CA SER A 47 13.61 11.31 11.98
C SER A 47 15.00 11.46 11.36
N ASP A 48 15.70 10.33 11.16
CA ASP A 48 17.04 10.32 10.58
C ASP A 48 17.02 10.80 9.12
N PHE A 49 15.99 10.39 8.37
CA PHE A 49 15.78 10.82 7.00
C PHE A 49 15.59 12.35 6.90
N LEU A 50 14.76 12.93 7.77
CA LEU A 50 14.50 14.37 7.80
C LEU A 50 15.75 15.17 8.21
N ILE A 51 16.47 14.71 9.23
CA ILE A 51 17.75 15.31 9.67
C ILE A 51 18.77 15.29 8.52
N LYS A 52 18.92 14.15 7.83
CA LYS A 52 19.82 14.02 6.67
C LYS A 52 19.49 15.01 5.55
N ASN A 53 18.22 15.39 5.42
CA ASN A 53 17.75 16.37 4.45
C ASN A 53 17.75 17.81 5.00
N ASN A 54 18.38 18.07 6.16
CA ASN A 54 18.44 19.38 6.81
C ASN A 54 17.06 19.99 7.14
N ILE A 55 16.08 19.18 7.50
CA ILE A 55 14.74 19.62 7.88
C ILE A 55 14.62 19.62 9.41
N ASN A 56 14.30 20.77 9.98
CA ASN A 56 14.06 20.91 11.40
C ASN A 56 12.66 20.42 11.76
N VAL A 57 12.60 19.48 12.71
CA VAL A 57 11.35 18.89 13.18
C VAL A 57 11.16 19.20 14.67
N SER A 58 10.04 19.82 15.02
CA SER A 58 9.60 20.00 16.41
C SER A 58 8.93 18.73 16.93
N VAL A 59 9.27 18.31 18.14
CA VAL A 59 8.66 17.14 18.79
C VAL A 59 7.42 17.57 19.57
N GLY A 60 6.31 16.90 19.32
CA GLY A 60 5.01 17.26 19.87
C GLY A 60 4.32 18.36 19.08
N HIS A 61 3.08 18.66 19.47
CA HIS A 61 2.27 19.73 18.87
C HIS A 61 2.16 20.91 19.82
N ASP A 62 2.58 22.09 19.36
CA ASP A 62 2.50 23.36 20.08
C ASP A 62 2.25 24.51 19.09
N GLU A 63 1.43 25.49 19.45
CA GLU A 63 1.13 26.63 18.57
C GLU A 63 2.37 27.43 18.14
N ASN A 64 3.43 27.41 18.98
CA ASN A 64 4.70 28.06 18.72
C ASN A 64 5.57 27.30 17.70
N ASN A 65 5.24 26.07 17.34
CA ASN A 65 5.92 25.35 16.27
C ASN A 65 5.65 25.97 14.89
N ILE A 66 4.50 26.69 14.75
CA ILE A 66 4.14 27.36 13.50
C ILE A 66 4.94 28.68 13.38
N PRO A 67 5.85 28.81 12.43
CA PRO A 67 6.66 30.04 12.28
C PRO A 67 5.79 31.27 12.04
N ASP A 68 6.25 32.44 12.51
CA ASP A 68 5.53 33.71 12.31
C ASP A 68 5.42 34.07 10.82
N LYS A 69 6.46 33.73 10.04
CA LYS A 69 6.53 33.93 8.61
C LYS A 69 6.52 32.60 7.89
N VAL A 70 5.34 32.03 7.70
CA VAL A 70 5.09 30.84 6.91
C VAL A 70 4.15 31.17 5.77
N ASP A 71 4.45 30.70 4.57
CA ASP A 71 3.64 30.98 3.39
C ASP A 71 2.50 29.96 3.23
N LEU A 72 2.73 28.71 3.63
CA LEU A 72 1.76 27.63 3.51
C LEU A 72 1.99 26.56 4.58
N VAL A 73 0.91 26.14 5.23
CA VAL A 73 0.95 25.00 6.16
C VAL A 73 0.35 23.75 5.48
N VAL A 74 1.08 22.66 5.51
CA VAL A 74 0.66 21.36 4.97
C VAL A 74 0.17 20.50 6.14
N ILE A 75 -1.12 20.16 6.11
CA ILE A 75 -1.75 19.42 7.22
C ILE A 75 -1.88 17.95 6.84
N GLY A 76 -1.25 17.09 7.61
CA GLY A 76 -1.30 15.64 7.43
C GLY A 76 -2.71 15.07 7.65
N ASN A 77 -3.03 13.97 6.97
CA ASN A 77 -4.36 13.34 7.03
C ASN A 77 -4.76 12.87 8.44
N ALA A 78 -3.79 12.46 9.26
CA ALA A 78 -4.05 12.04 10.64
C ALA A 78 -4.42 13.19 11.60
N MET A 79 -4.27 14.44 11.15
CA MET A 79 -4.60 15.62 11.95
C MET A 79 -6.09 15.94 11.92
N SER A 80 -6.63 16.40 13.04
CA SER A 80 -8.05 16.74 13.19
C SER A 80 -8.26 18.03 13.99
N ARG A 81 -9.51 18.50 14.04
CA ARG A 81 -9.90 19.60 14.94
C ARG A 81 -9.57 19.26 16.38
N GLY A 82 -9.16 20.25 17.14
CA GLY A 82 -8.64 20.10 18.50
C GLY A 82 -7.12 19.93 18.60
N ASN A 83 -6.41 19.66 17.50
CA ASN A 83 -4.96 19.77 17.49
C ASN A 83 -4.54 21.23 17.59
N VAL A 84 -3.67 21.56 18.55
CA VAL A 84 -3.32 22.97 18.90
C VAL A 84 -2.70 23.73 17.72
N GLU A 85 -1.91 23.06 16.88
CA GLU A 85 -1.31 23.66 15.68
C GLU A 85 -2.37 23.90 14.60
N VAL A 86 -3.26 22.94 14.37
CA VAL A 86 -4.39 23.10 13.44
C VAL A 86 -5.28 24.28 13.86
N GLU A 87 -5.62 24.36 15.15
CA GLU A 87 -6.43 25.49 15.67
C GLU A 87 -5.67 26.83 15.52
N SER A 88 -4.36 26.86 15.77
CA SER A 88 -3.53 28.06 15.57
C SER A 88 -3.52 28.51 14.11
N VAL A 89 -3.37 27.57 13.15
CA VAL A 89 -3.43 27.86 11.71
C VAL A 89 -4.77 28.51 11.33
N LEU A 90 -5.88 27.92 11.80
CA LEU A 90 -7.23 28.42 11.51
C LEU A 90 -7.48 29.80 12.15
N ASN A 91 -7.10 29.99 13.41
CA ASN A 91 -7.29 31.24 14.15
C ASN A 91 -6.47 32.40 13.53
N ARG A 92 -5.23 32.11 13.15
CA ARG A 92 -4.32 33.07 12.50
C ARG A 92 -4.63 33.27 11.02
N LYS A 93 -5.55 32.49 10.43
CA LYS A 93 -5.92 32.51 9.01
C LYS A 93 -4.70 32.31 8.07
N ILE A 94 -3.78 31.45 8.49
CA ILE A 94 -2.62 31.10 7.69
C ILE A 94 -3.10 30.24 6.50
N PRO A 95 -2.61 30.46 5.28
CA PRO A 95 -2.90 29.58 4.15
C PRO A 95 -2.50 28.12 4.48
N TYR A 96 -3.40 27.19 4.21
CA TYR A 96 -3.14 25.76 4.46
C TYR A 96 -3.63 24.90 3.30
N THR A 97 -3.06 23.69 3.21
CA THR A 97 -3.36 22.70 2.18
C THR A 97 -3.22 21.28 2.72
N SER A 98 -3.72 20.32 1.96
CA SER A 98 -3.45 18.91 2.17
C SER A 98 -2.21 18.45 1.38
N LEU A 99 -1.64 17.28 1.75
CA LEU A 99 -0.54 16.69 0.99
C LEU A 99 -0.91 16.38 -0.47
N PRO A 100 -2.07 15.76 -0.78
CA PRO A 100 -2.46 15.50 -2.16
C PRO A 100 -2.58 16.76 -3.02
N GLU A 101 -3.14 17.84 -2.48
CA GLU A 101 -3.25 19.13 -3.22
C GLU A 101 -1.87 19.78 -3.40
N LEU A 102 -0.96 19.66 -2.42
CA LEU A 102 0.42 20.12 -2.55
C LEU A 102 1.15 19.38 -3.67
N ILE A 103 1.05 18.03 -3.68
CA ILE A 103 1.66 17.19 -4.71
C ILE A 103 1.13 17.55 -6.08
N LYS A 104 -0.19 17.71 -6.22
CA LYS A 104 -0.83 18.17 -7.45
C LYS A 104 -0.17 19.44 -7.98
N ARG A 105 0.00 20.44 -7.11
CA ARG A 105 0.51 21.77 -7.49
C ARG A 105 1.99 21.77 -7.83
N TYR A 106 2.82 21.04 -7.09
CA TYR A 106 4.27 21.17 -7.18
C TYR A 106 4.96 20.03 -7.94
N PHE A 107 4.29 18.87 -8.13
CA PHE A 107 4.93 17.69 -8.68
C PHE A 107 4.20 17.06 -9.88
N LEU A 108 2.86 17.13 -9.93
CA LEU A 108 2.11 16.42 -10.96
C LEU A 108 1.79 17.25 -12.21
N GLN A 109 1.82 18.58 -12.10
CA GLN A 109 1.53 19.44 -13.25
C GLN A 109 2.57 19.26 -14.36
N GLY A 110 2.07 19.01 -15.59
CA GLY A 110 2.91 18.80 -16.76
C GLY A 110 3.60 17.45 -16.81
N LYS A 111 3.26 16.53 -15.93
CA LYS A 111 3.73 15.13 -15.92
C LYS A 111 2.67 14.21 -16.51
N ARG A 112 3.10 13.07 -16.98
CA ARG A 112 2.27 11.93 -17.35
C ARG A 112 2.01 11.10 -16.10
N ASN A 113 0.89 11.36 -15.43
CA ASN A 113 0.58 10.75 -14.13
C ASN A 113 -0.08 9.39 -14.34
N ILE A 114 0.59 8.35 -13.85
CA ILE A 114 0.13 6.96 -13.83
C ILE A 114 -0.39 6.69 -12.41
N VAL A 115 -1.72 6.62 -12.29
CA VAL A 115 -2.39 6.48 -10.99
C VAL A 115 -2.92 5.06 -10.84
N ILE A 116 -2.38 4.33 -9.89
CA ILE A 116 -2.74 2.93 -9.65
C ILE A 116 -3.70 2.85 -8.48
N THR A 117 -4.92 2.40 -8.74
CA THR A 117 -6.03 2.35 -7.79
C THR A 117 -6.53 0.92 -7.58
N GLY A 118 -7.43 0.77 -6.60
CA GLY A 118 -8.05 -0.50 -6.23
C GLY A 118 -7.90 -0.77 -4.74
N THR A 119 -8.72 -1.65 -4.20
CA THR A 119 -8.63 -2.03 -2.79
C THR A 119 -7.32 -2.76 -2.52
N HIS A 120 -6.93 -3.69 -3.40
CA HIS A 120 -5.72 -4.50 -3.29
C HIS A 120 -4.80 -4.34 -4.49
N GLY A 121 -3.53 -4.73 -4.33
CA GLY A 121 -2.55 -4.78 -5.41
C GLY A 121 -1.93 -3.43 -5.82
N LYS A 122 -2.41 -2.29 -5.29
CA LYS A 122 -1.87 -0.94 -5.61
C LYS A 122 -0.34 -0.90 -5.56
N THR A 123 0.23 -1.23 -4.41
CA THR A 123 1.69 -1.20 -4.19
C THR A 123 2.44 -2.12 -5.14
N THR A 124 1.94 -3.34 -5.36
CA THR A 124 2.59 -4.31 -6.23
C THR A 124 2.57 -3.84 -7.68
N THR A 125 1.41 -3.45 -8.18
CA THR A 125 1.28 -2.95 -9.56
C THR A 125 2.11 -1.69 -9.78
N SER A 126 2.07 -0.72 -8.85
CA SER A 126 2.90 0.50 -8.92
C SER A 126 4.39 0.18 -8.92
N SER A 127 4.82 -0.80 -8.11
CA SER A 127 6.22 -1.21 -8.03
C SER A 127 6.70 -1.88 -9.32
N ILE A 128 5.87 -2.75 -9.92
CA ILE A 128 6.22 -3.39 -11.19
C ILE A 128 6.26 -2.34 -12.31
N ILE A 129 5.29 -1.41 -12.39
CA ILE A 129 5.32 -0.32 -13.38
C ILE A 129 6.58 0.53 -13.19
N ALA A 130 6.89 0.91 -11.94
CA ALA A 130 8.08 1.70 -11.64
C ALA A 130 9.37 0.99 -12.04
N HIS A 131 9.46 -0.33 -11.77
CA HIS A 131 10.58 -1.17 -12.19
C HIS A 131 10.71 -1.20 -13.72
N LEU A 132 9.63 -1.50 -14.45
CA LEU A 132 9.63 -1.57 -15.91
C LEU A 132 10.08 -0.23 -16.54
N LEU A 133 9.56 0.90 -16.04
CA LEU A 133 9.96 2.22 -16.52
C LEU A 133 11.43 2.52 -16.19
N ASN A 134 11.88 2.17 -14.98
CA ASN A 134 13.25 2.42 -14.53
C ASN A 134 14.28 1.57 -15.30
N ASP A 135 14.01 0.26 -15.49
CA ASP A 135 14.88 -0.67 -16.23
C ASP A 135 15.01 -0.26 -17.71
N ASN A 136 13.99 0.42 -18.24
CA ASN A 136 13.99 0.99 -19.60
C ASN A 136 14.48 2.45 -19.68
N GLY A 137 15.13 2.95 -18.63
CA GLY A 137 15.82 4.26 -18.64
C GLY A 137 14.90 5.48 -18.52
N LEU A 138 13.60 5.30 -18.23
CA LEU A 138 12.63 6.39 -18.13
C LEU A 138 12.65 7.10 -16.76
N ASN A 139 13.33 6.52 -15.76
CA ASN A 139 13.61 7.07 -14.43
C ASN A 139 12.41 7.82 -13.78
N PRO A 140 11.25 7.17 -13.58
CA PRO A 140 10.01 7.84 -13.17
C PRO A 140 10.11 8.48 -11.79
N ASN A 141 9.28 9.51 -11.56
CA ASN A 141 8.94 9.96 -10.21
C ASN A 141 8.06 8.90 -9.56
N LEU A 142 8.22 8.69 -8.26
CA LEU A 142 7.51 7.65 -7.51
C LEU A 142 6.86 8.20 -6.25
N MET A 143 5.65 7.72 -5.97
CA MET A 143 5.00 7.84 -4.68
C MET A 143 4.22 6.56 -4.40
N ILE A 144 4.93 5.58 -3.86
CA ILE A 144 4.48 4.20 -3.64
C ILE A 144 4.53 3.91 -2.14
N GLY A 145 3.50 3.29 -1.58
CA GLY A 145 3.39 2.97 -0.16
C GLY A 145 4.33 1.86 0.33
N GLY A 146 4.97 1.11 -0.59
CA GLY A 146 6.01 0.13 -0.33
C GLY A 146 7.36 0.54 -0.91
N ILE A 147 8.36 -0.29 -0.70
CA ILE A 147 9.72 -0.11 -1.22
C ILE A 147 9.99 -1.20 -2.25
N PRO A 148 9.97 -0.89 -3.57
CA PRO A 148 10.41 -1.84 -4.59
C PRO A 148 11.89 -2.15 -4.38
N LEU A 149 12.26 -3.43 -4.26
CA LEU A 149 13.63 -3.83 -3.87
C LEU A 149 14.66 -3.41 -4.92
N ASP A 150 14.29 -3.40 -6.20
CA ASP A 150 15.16 -2.98 -7.30
C ASP A 150 15.46 -1.47 -7.32
N ILE A 151 14.60 -0.67 -6.67
CA ILE A 151 14.70 0.79 -6.65
C ILE A 151 15.21 1.30 -5.30
N GLY A 152 14.85 0.60 -4.21
CA GLY A 152 15.28 0.88 -2.84
C GLY A 152 14.55 2.03 -2.15
N GLU A 153 13.57 2.66 -2.80
CA GLU A 153 12.79 3.76 -2.24
C GLU A 153 11.37 3.81 -2.82
N GLY A 154 10.38 4.16 -2.00
CA GLY A 154 8.98 4.34 -2.44
C GLY A 154 8.63 5.78 -2.81
N GLY A 155 9.46 6.75 -2.42
CA GLY A 155 9.28 8.16 -2.72
C GLY A 155 10.51 8.73 -3.43
N ARG A 156 10.40 9.00 -4.74
CA ARG A 156 11.48 9.52 -5.58
C ARG A 156 10.97 10.63 -6.49
N PHE A 157 11.72 11.72 -6.57
CA PHE A 157 11.37 12.88 -7.38
C PHE A 157 12.50 13.20 -8.35
N THR A 158 12.23 13.08 -9.64
CA THR A 158 13.18 13.22 -10.75
C THR A 158 12.70 14.25 -11.76
N GLU A 159 13.51 14.51 -12.80
CA GLU A 159 13.11 15.35 -13.93
C GLU A 159 12.30 14.60 -15.00
N SER A 160 12.04 13.28 -14.82
CA SER A 160 11.23 12.48 -15.74
C SER A 160 9.84 13.08 -15.95
N GLU A 161 9.31 12.92 -17.13
CA GLU A 161 7.91 13.26 -17.43
C GLU A 161 6.91 12.31 -16.76
N PHE A 162 7.33 11.09 -16.38
CA PHE A 162 6.47 10.09 -15.76
C PHE A 162 6.41 10.24 -14.24
N PHE A 163 5.20 10.08 -13.70
CA PHE A 163 4.96 9.99 -12.27
C PHE A 163 4.08 8.78 -11.96
N VAL A 164 4.64 7.79 -11.27
CA VAL A 164 3.89 6.61 -10.79
C VAL A 164 3.45 6.87 -9.36
N ILE A 165 2.14 6.85 -9.12
CA ILE A 165 1.56 7.18 -7.81
C ILE A 165 0.45 6.22 -7.43
N GLU A 166 0.46 5.74 -6.18
CA GLU A 166 -0.66 4.99 -5.64
C GLU A 166 -1.87 5.90 -5.42
N GLY A 167 -2.98 5.54 -6.05
CA GLY A 167 -4.27 6.19 -5.92
C GLY A 167 -5.04 5.61 -4.73
N ASP A 168 -4.88 6.23 -3.56
CA ASP A 168 -5.58 5.84 -2.35
C ASP A 168 -7.01 6.41 -2.34
N GLU A 169 -7.99 5.56 -2.11
CA GLU A 169 -9.41 5.91 -1.97
C GLU A 169 -9.73 6.59 -0.64
N TYR A 170 -8.81 6.54 0.33
CA TYR A 170 -8.98 7.18 1.63
C TYR A 170 -9.11 8.70 1.52
N ASP A 171 -9.82 9.33 2.46
CA ASP A 171 -10.03 10.78 2.46
C ASP A 171 -8.72 11.59 2.57
N THR A 172 -8.76 12.81 2.07
CA THR A 172 -7.57 13.66 1.88
C THR A 172 -7.10 14.32 3.16
N ALA A 173 -8.02 14.92 3.94
CA ALA A 173 -7.75 15.61 5.19
C ALA A 173 -9.05 15.86 5.97
N PHE A 174 -8.96 16.36 7.21
CA PHE A 174 -10.15 16.65 8.01
C PHE A 174 -11.09 17.68 7.35
N PHE A 175 -10.56 18.56 6.54
CA PHE A 175 -11.29 19.62 5.81
C PHE A 175 -11.64 19.25 4.36
N ASP A 176 -11.11 18.16 3.83
CA ASP A 176 -11.41 17.65 2.49
C ASP A 176 -11.65 16.13 2.56
N LYS A 177 -12.92 15.74 2.46
CA LYS A 177 -13.37 14.35 2.55
C LYS A 177 -13.42 13.62 1.20
N ARG A 178 -12.89 14.22 0.13
CA ARG A 178 -12.70 13.54 -1.15
C ARG A 178 -11.52 12.57 -1.05
N SER A 179 -11.60 11.46 -1.78
CA SER A 179 -10.49 10.50 -1.88
C SER A 179 -9.25 11.16 -2.47
N LYS A 180 -8.06 10.76 -2.00
CA LYS A 180 -6.78 11.36 -2.39
C LYS A 180 -6.55 11.35 -3.89
N PHE A 181 -6.95 10.29 -4.58
CA PHE A 181 -6.70 10.12 -6.02
C PHE A 181 -7.39 11.18 -6.90
N VAL A 182 -8.46 11.87 -6.46
CA VAL A 182 -9.09 12.93 -7.25
C VAL A 182 -8.19 14.18 -7.41
N HIS A 183 -7.12 14.25 -6.62
CA HIS A 183 -6.12 15.31 -6.72
C HIS A 183 -5.00 15.00 -7.72
N TYR A 184 -4.86 13.74 -8.20
CA TYR A 184 -3.64 13.29 -8.86
C TYR A 184 -3.57 13.54 -10.36
N MET A 185 -4.52 14.28 -10.95
CA MET A 185 -4.50 14.66 -12.38
C MET A 185 -4.17 13.46 -13.29
N PRO A 186 -4.92 12.35 -13.22
CA PRO A 186 -4.57 11.12 -13.89
C PRO A 186 -4.58 11.27 -15.41
N GLU A 187 -3.54 10.76 -16.11
CA GLU A 187 -3.54 10.52 -17.55
C GLU A 187 -3.74 9.04 -17.83
N ILE A 188 -3.05 8.21 -17.06
CA ILE A 188 -3.13 6.75 -17.13
C ILE A 188 -3.64 6.26 -15.78
N VAL A 189 -4.72 5.48 -15.79
CA VAL A 189 -5.30 4.90 -14.58
C VAL A 189 -5.29 3.40 -14.65
N VAL A 190 -4.95 2.76 -13.53
CA VAL A 190 -5.15 1.34 -13.31
C VAL A 190 -6.18 1.14 -12.22
N VAL A 191 -7.21 0.32 -12.46
CA VAL A 191 -8.20 -0.10 -11.47
C VAL A 191 -8.05 -1.60 -11.26
N ASN A 192 -7.39 -1.99 -10.16
CA ASN A 192 -7.08 -3.42 -9.91
C ASN A 192 -8.32 -4.22 -9.46
N ASN A 193 -9.08 -3.69 -8.51
CA ASN A 193 -10.27 -4.32 -7.93
C ASN A 193 -11.01 -3.31 -7.05
N ILE A 194 -12.27 -3.61 -6.74
CA ILE A 194 -13.09 -2.80 -5.83
C ILE A 194 -13.79 -3.72 -4.85
N GLU A 195 -13.38 -3.68 -3.59
CA GLU A 195 -13.98 -4.41 -2.48
C GLU A 195 -14.31 -3.44 -1.34
N PHE A 196 -15.17 -3.87 -0.40
CA PHE A 196 -15.50 -3.06 0.76
C PHE A 196 -14.33 -3.03 1.75
N ASP A 197 -13.73 -1.87 1.94
CA ASP A 197 -12.71 -1.56 2.94
C ASP A 197 -12.91 -0.13 3.47
N HIS A 198 -12.06 0.31 4.38
CA HIS A 198 -12.10 1.66 4.97
C HIS A 198 -13.47 1.99 5.61
N ALA A 199 -13.99 1.05 6.42
CA ALA A 199 -15.28 1.15 7.08
C ALA A 199 -15.44 2.36 8.02
N ASP A 200 -14.36 3.07 8.33
CA ASP A 200 -14.36 4.32 9.09
C ASP A 200 -14.77 5.54 8.25
N ILE A 201 -14.72 5.45 6.92
CA ILE A 201 -15.07 6.55 6.01
C ILE A 201 -16.12 6.17 4.97
N PHE A 202 -16.33 4.89 4.68
CA PHE A 202 -17.36 4.40 3.77
C PHE A 202 -18.35 3.49 4.49
N ASN A 203 -19.64 3.69 4.23
CA ASN A 203 -20.71 2.88 4.84
C ASN A 203 -21.00 1.60 4.04
N ASN A 204 -20.70 1.58 2.74
CA ASN A 204 -21.00 0.48 1.83
C ASN A 204 -20.16 0.56 0.57
N ILE A 205 -20.20 -0.49 -0.25
CA ILE A 205 -19.46 -0.60 -1.51
C ILE A 205 -19.86 0.48 -2.54
N GLU A 206 -21.12 0.94 -2.53
CA GLU A 206 -21.59 1.94 -3.48
C GLU A 206 -20.95 3.31 -3.27
N GLU A 207 -20.62 3.66 -2.02
CA GLU A 207 -19.88 4.88 -1.72
C GLU A 207 -18.43 4.80 -2.26
N ILE A 208 -17.81 3.63 -2.17
CA ILE A 208 -16.48 3.38 -2.75
C ILE A 208 -16.57 3.49 -4.27
N LYS A 209 -17.51 2.79 -4.91
CA LYS A 209 -17.75 2.86 -6.36
C LYS A 209 -17.99 4.31 -6.83
N LEU A 210 -18.74 5.10 -6.06
CA LEU A 210 -18.95 6.52 -6.36
C LEU A 210 -17.63 7.31 -6.33
N SER A 211 -16.73 7.02 -5.40
CA SER A 211 -15.39 7.63 -5.35
C SER A 211 -14.59 7.31 -6.60
N PHE A 212 -14.56 6.04 -7.03
CA PHE A 212 -13.90 5.64 -8.28
C PHE A 212 -14.53 6.29 -9.51
N LYS A 213 -15.87 6.35 -9.62
CA LYS A 213 -16.56 7.06 -10.70
C LYS A 213 -16.17 8.55 -10.75
N ARG A 214 -15.99 9.21 -9.58
CA ARG A 214 -15.50 10.60 -9.51
C ARG A 214 -14.07 10.75 -10.02
N MET A 215 -13.18 9.82 -9.69
CA MET A 215 -11.81 9.80 -10.19
C MET A 215 -11.77 9.56 -11.70
N LEU A 216 -12.54 8.60 -12.21
CA LEU A 216 -12.59 8.31 -13.66
C LEU A 216 -13.14 9.49 -14.48
N ASN A 217 -14.04 10.29 -13.91
CA ASN A 217 -14.57 11.49 -14.56
C ASN A 217 -13.54 12.61 -14.81
N ILE A 218 -12.38 12.54 -14.18
CA ILE A 218 -11.29 13.51 -14.39
C ILE A 218 -10.16 12.97 -15.27
N VAL A 219 -10.26 11.73 -15.74
CA VAL A 219 -9.34 11.18 -16.75
C VAL A 219 -9.65 11.87 -18.10
N PRO A 220 -8.66 12.48 -18.76
CA PRO A 220 -8.90 13.16 -20.04
C PRO A 220 -9.23 12.17 -21.16
N GLU A 221 -9.96 12.62 -22.19
CA GLU A 221 -10.35 11.76 -23.33
C GLU A 221 -9.16 11.18 -24.10
N ASN A 222 -8.01 11.82 -24.06
CA ASN A 222 -6.74 11.33 -24.61
C ASN A 222 -5.89 10.55 -23.61
N GLY A 223 -6.41 10.33 -22.40
CA GLY A 223 -5.82 9.39 -21.44
C GLY A 223 -6.27 7.96 -21.67
N ILE A 224 -6.04 7.09 -20.68
CA ILE A 224 -6.42 5.68 -20.78
C ILE A 224 -6.72 5.08 -19.39
N VAL A 225 -7.61 4.12 -19.33
CA VAL A 225 -7.95 3.35 -18.13
C VAL A 225 -7.69 1.86 -18.40
N PHE A 226 -6.88 1.24 -17.57
CA PHE A 226 -6.72 -0.21 -17.50
C PHE A 226 -7.55 -0.72 -16.32
N VAL A 227 -8.41 -1.69 -16.57
CA VAL A 227 -9.32 -2.23 -15.54
C VAL A 227 -9.20 -3.74 -15.47
N ASN A 228 -9.26 -4.29 -14.26
CA ASN A 228 -9.38 -5.72 -14.07
C ASN A 228 -10.71 -6.22 -14.65
N GLY A 229 -10.63 -6.94 -15.78
CA GLY A 229 -11.79 -7.48 -16.47
C GLY A 229 -12.46 -8.65 -15.75
N ASP A 230 -11.80 -9.20 -14.71
CA ASP A 230 -12.32 -10.29 -13.90
C ASP A 230 -13.10 -9.77 -12.67
N ASP A 231 -13.06 -8.45 -12.39
CA ASP A 231 -13.76 -7.79 -11.29
C ASP A 231 -14.95 -6.98 -11.82
N ASN A 232 -16.17 -7.43 -11.50
CA ASN A 232 -17.38 -6.80 -12.01
C ASN A 232 -17.58 -5.38 -11.48
N ASP A 233 -17.23 -5.08 -10.24
CA ASP A 233 -17.37 -3.76 -9.64
C ASP A 233 -16.35 -2.78 -10.23
N ALA A 234 -15.13 -3.25 -10.50
CA ALA A 234 -14.12 -2.47 -11.21
C ALA A 234 -14.56 -2.17 -12.65
N VAL A 235 -15.13 -3.12 -13.36
CA VAL A 235 -15.67 -2.91 -14.72
C VAL A 235 -16.84 -1.94 -14.70
N GLU A 236 -17.80 -2.10 -13.79
CA GLU A 236 -18.99 -1.24 -13.68
C GLU A 236 -18.63 0.25 -13.52
N VAL A 237 -17.64 0.57 -12.69
CA VAL A 237 -17.29 1.99 -12.48
C VAL A 237 -16.72 2.66 -13.73
N THR A 238 -16.29 1.89 -14.74
CA THR A 238 -15.74 2.41 -15.99
C THR A 238 -16.78 2.69 -17.09
N GLU A 239 -18.04 2.24 -16.92
CA GLU A 239 -19.09 2.30 -17.99
C GLU A 239 -19.30 3.68 -18.60
N ASN A 240 -19.13 4.75 -17.82
CA ASN A 240 -19.32 6.13 -18.28
C ASN A 240 -17.98 6.88 -18.42
N CYS A 241 -16.85 6.18 -18.44
CA CYS A 241 -15.55 6.81 -18.64
C CYS A 241 -15.43 7.34 -20.08
N ARG A 242 -14.93 8.57 -20.24
CA ARG A 242 -14.71 9.16 -21.57
C ARG A 242 -13.38 8.73 -22.20
N ALA A 243 -12.40 8.39 -21.35
CA ALA A 243 -11.14 7.82 -21.83
C ALA A 243 -11.35 6.38 -22.32
N PRO A 244 -10.53 5.90 -23.27
CA PRO A 244 -10.50 4.49 -23.65
C PRO A 244 -10.29 3.59 -22.42
N VAL A 245 -11.04 2.48 -22.36
CA VAL A 245 -10.95 1.48 -21.30
C VAL A 245 -10.44 0.18 -21.89
N ILE A 246 -9.38 -0.35 -21.31
CA ILE A 246 -8.73 -1.61 -21.67
C ILE A 246 -8.92 -2.60 -20.53
N LYS A 247 -9.49 -3.76 -20.83
CA LYS A 247 -9.69 -4.83 -19.86
C LYS A 247 -8.49 -5.77 -19.83
N VAL A 248 -7.98 -6.04 -18.62
CA VAL A 248 -6.86 -6.95 -18.37
C VAL A 248 -7.35 -8.04 -17.40
N GLY A 249 -7.13 -9.30 -17.72
CA GLY A 249 -7.60 -10.41 -16.87
C GLY A 249 -7.61 -11.75 -17.57
N THR A 250 -8.26 -12.73 -16.97
CA THR A 250 -8.35 -14.11 -17.48
C THR A 250 -9.60 -14.35 -18.32
N ASN A 251 -10.62 -13.50 -18.19
CA ASN A 251 -11.88 -13.64 -18.92
C ASN A 251 -11.70 -13.44 -20.43
N ASP A 252 -12.53 -14.13 -21.22
CA ASP A 252 -12.47 -14.10 -22.70
C ASP A 252 -12.71 -12.71 -23.32
N ASN A 253 -13.33 -11.81 -22.59
CA ASN A 253 -13.62 -10.45 -23.03
C ASN A 253 -12.51 -9.43 -22.68
N CYS A 254 -11.38 -9.90 -22.18
CA CYS A 254 -10.23 -9.04 -21.87
C CYS A 254 -9.39 -8.75 -23.12
N ASP A 255 -8.99 -7.48 -23.27
CA ASP A 255 -8.11 -7.02 -24.35
C ASP A 255 -6.66 -7.51 -24.15
N PHE A 256 -6.23 -7.57 -22.89
CA PHE A 256 -4.99 -8.19 -22.44
C PHE A 256 -5.35 -9.44 -21.63
N LYS A 257 -5.66 -10.52 -22.37
CA LYS A 257 -6.03 -11.79 -21.77
C LYS A 257 -4.81 -12.54 -21.25
N ILE A 258 -4.87 -12.95 -19.98
CA ILE A 258 -3.87 -13.82 -19.36
C ILE A 258 -4.22 -15.27 -19.74
N GLU A 259 -3.28 -15.94 -20.40
CA GLU A 259 -3.42 -17.32 -20.84
C GLU A 259 -2.21 -18.17 -20.43
N ASN A 260 -2.32 -19.47 -20.53
CA ASN A 260 -1.25 -20.43 -20.23
C ASN A 260 -0.62 -20.21 -18.85
N LEU A 261 -1.46 -19.87 -17.88
CA LEU A 261 -1.04 -19.61 -16.49
C LEU A 261 -0.49 -20.88 -15.85
N ASN A 262 0.78 -20.84 -15.45
CA ASN A 262 1.42 -21.87 -14.68
C ASN A 262 2.08 -21.25 -13.43
N LEU A 263 1.63 -21.68 -12.26
CA LEU A 263 2.08 -21.17 -10.96
C LEU A 263 3.04 -22.19 -10.34
N GLU A 264 4.31 -21.88 -10.32
CA GLU A 264 5.37 -22.69 -9.70
C GLU A 264 5.90 -21.98 -8.44
N SER A 265 6.60 -22.73 -7.59
CA SER A 265 7.27 -22.15 -6.43
C SER A 265 8.26 -21.06 -6.86
N PHE A 266 8.14 -19.86 -6.27
CA PHE A 266 8.98 -18.70 -6.55
C PHE A 266 8.89 -18.12 -7.97
N ASN A 267 8.02 -18.65 -8.81
CA ASN A 267 7.92 -18.19 -10.19
C ASN A 267 6.53 -18.45 -10.77
N SER A 268 6.02 -17.52 -11.53
CA SER A 268 4.79 -17.70 -12.31
C SER A 268 5.09 -17.47 -13.77
N SER A 269 4.63 -18.36 -14.64
CA SER A 269 4.69 -18.17 -16.09
C SER A 269 3.29 -18.02 -16.67
N PHE A 270 3.15 -17.16 -17.64
CA PHE A 270 1.90 -16.87 -18.31
C PHE A 270 2.14 -16.25 -19.69
N SER A 271 1.12 -16.17 -20.50
CA SER A 271 1.18 -15.45 -21.78
C SER A 271 0.12 -14.36 -21.88
N ILE A 272 0.44 -13.30 -22.60
CA ILE A 272 -0.50 -12.25 -23.02
C ILE A 272 -0.27 -12.02 -24.50
N LYS A 273 -1.34 -12.12 -25.32
CA LYS A 273 -1.22 -12.12 -26.79
C LYS A 273 -0.24 -13.23 -27.24
N GLU A 274 0.77 -12.89 -28.01
CA GLU A 274 1.77 -13.84 -28.52
C GLU A 274 3.02 -13.98 -27.63
N ASN A 275 3.09 -13.23 -26.52
CA ASN A 275 4.28 -13.12 -25.68
C ASN A 275 4.15 -13.93 -24.39
N SER A 276 5.24 -14.61 -24.03
CA SER A 276 5.36 -15.36 -22.78
C SER A 276 6.20 -14.60 -21.78
N TYR A 277 5.75 -14.59 -20.53
CA TYR A 277 6.38 -13.88 -19.43
C TYR A 277 6.73 -14.83 -18.29
N GLN A 278 7.78 -14.50 -17.58
CA GLN A 278 8.15 -15.12 -16.31
C GLN A 278 8.21 -14.05 -15.23
N LEU A 279 7.46 -14.24 -14.16
CA LEU A 279 7.40 -13.33 -13.02
C LEU A 279 7.98 -14.06 -11.81
N PRO A 280 9.06 -13.56 -11.17
CA PRO A 280 9.65 -14.20 -9.99
C PRO A 280 8.83 -13.90 -8.72
N MET A 281 7.54 -14.11 -8.80
CA MET A 281 6.56 -14.01 -7.70
C MET A 281 5.51 -15.10 -7.86
N ASP A 282 4.97 -15.55 -6.73
CA ASP A 282 3.90 -16.54 -6.70
C ASP A 282 2.52 -15.89 -6.65
N GLY A 283 1.54 -16.71 -7.00
CA GLY A 283 0.12 -16.38 -6.85
C GLY A 283 -0.47 -15.65 -8.06
N GLU A 284 -1.67 -16.08 -8.42
CA GLU A 284 -2.40 -15.53 -9.55
C GLU A 284 -2.64 -14.01 -9.44
N PHE A 285 -2.86 -13.51 -8.21
CA PHE A 285 -3.02 -12.08 -7.98
C PHE A 285 -1.77 -11.26 -8.37
N ASN A 286 -0.55 -11.80 -8.20
CA ASN A 286 0.67 -11.14 -8.64
C ASN A 286 0.81 -11.19 -10.17
N VAL A 287 0.35 -12.26 -10.82
CA VAL A 287 0.26 -12.32 -12.28
C VAL A 287 -0.69 -11.25 -12.82
N ARG A 288 -1.86 -11.03 -12.18
CA ARG A 288 -2.79 -9.94 -12.56
C ARG A 288 -2.14 -8.57 -12.38
N ASN A 289 -1.44 -8.33 -11.25
CA ASN A 289 -0.71 -7.09 -11.03
C ASN A 289 0.36 -6.85 -12.11
N ALA A 290 1.10 -7.90 -12.49
CA ALA A 290 2.10 -7.82 -13.56
C ALA A 290 1.45 -7.60 -14.94
N ALA A 291 0.32 -8.25 -15.24
CA ALA A 291 -0.41 -8.05 -16.49
C ALA A 291 -0.88 -6.60 -16.66
N MET A 292 -1.35 -5.95 -15.57
CA MET A 292 -1.65 -4.51 -15.57
C MET A 292 -0.41 -3.67 -15.90
N ALA A 293 0.72 -3.98 -15.29
CA ALA A 293 1.98 -3.26 -15.52
C ALA A 293 2.48 -3.46 -16.97
N ILE A 294 2.36 -4.66 -17.50
CA ILE A 294 2.68 -4.98 -18.90
C ILE A 294 1.80 -4.17 -19.85
N ALA A 295 0.48 -4.12 -19.61
CA ALA A 295 -0.46 -3.36 -20.43
C ALA A 295 -0.16 -1.85 -20.44
N VAL A 296 0.18 -1.28 -19.27
CA VAL A 296 0.64 0.11 -19.17
C VAL A 296 1.94 0.33 -19.93
N SER A 297 2.90 -0.59 -19.83
CA SER A 297 4.20 -0.49 -20.51
C SER A 297 4.09 -0.61 -22.04
N ASP A 298 3.21 -1.49 -22.52
CA ASP A 298 2.87 -1.62 -23.96
C ASP A 298 2.24 -0.31 -24.49
N PHE A 299 1.30 0.28 -23.75
CA PHE A 299 0.72 1.58 -24.10
C PHE A 299 1.75 2.71 -24.15
N LEU A 300 2.77 2.67 -23.30
CA LEU A 300 3.87 3.62 -23.30
C LEU A 300 4.91 3.37 -24.40
N ASN A 301 4.67 2.39 -25.27
CA ASN A 301 5.53 1.96 -26.38
C ASN A 301 6.93 1.52 -25.93
N ILE A 302 7.05 0.89 -24.77
CA ILE A 302 8.26 0.19 -24.40
C ILE A 302 8.38 -1.04 -25.28
N ASP A 303 9.58 -1.31 -25.77
CA ASP A 303 9.83 -2.46 -26.63
C ASP A 303 9.42 -3.76 -25.93
N GLN A 304 8.71 -4.63 -26.67
CA GLN A 304 8.12 -5.85 -26.12
C GLN A 304 9.16 -6.80 -25.50
N GLN A 305 10.33 -6.93 -26.15
CA GLN A 305 11.40 -7.77 -25.62
C GLN A 305 11.95 -7.20 -24.30
N ASN A 306 12.07 -5.88 -24.21
CA ASN A 306 12.47 -5.21 -22.96
C ASN A 306 11.45 -5.42 -21.85
N ILE A 307 10.13 -5.38 -22.15
CA ILE A 307 9.10 -5.68 -21.14
C ILE A 307 9.27 -7.10 -20.61
N ILE A 308 9.45 -8.09 -21.49
CA ILE A 308 9.64 -9.50 -21.11
C ILE A 308 10.86 -9.65 -20.20
N GLU A 309 11.99 -9.07 -20.58
CA GLU A 309 13.22 -9.14 -19.80
C GLU A 309 13.10 -8.44 -18.44
N SER A 310 12.49 -7.25 -18.42
CA SER A 310 12.32 -6.49 -17.17
C SER A 310 11.38 -7.19 -16.20
N VAL A 311 10.26 -7.77 -16.67
CA VAL A 311 9.35 -8.55 -15.80
C VAL A 311 10.11 -9.70 -15.12
N SER A 312 10.99 -10.38 -15.85
CA SER A 312 11.76 -11.51 -15.31
C SER A 312 12.83 -11.12 -14.28
N LYS A 313 13.20 -9.85 -14.21
CA LYS A 313 14.21 -9.29 -13.26
C LYS A 313 13.60 -8.67 -12.02
N PHE A 314 12.27 -8.57 -11.93
CA PHE A 314 11.63 -7.90 -10.80
C PHE A 314 11.92 -8.63 -9.49
N SER A 315 12.55 -7.95 -8.54
CA SER A 315 13.04 -8.54 -7.28
C SER A 315 12.02 -8.53 -6.13
N GLY A 316 10.80 -8.01 -6.37
CA GLY A 316 9.75 -7.93 -5.35
C GLY A 316 9.74 -6.63 -4.58
N ILE A 317 9.01 -6.63 -3.46
CA ILE A 317 8.70 -5.44 -2.67
C ILE A 317 8.88 -5.79 -1.20
N ALA A 318 9.48 -4.90 -0.43
CA ALA A 318 9.58 -5.06 1.01
C ALA A 318 8.18 -5.22 1.64
N ARG A 319 8.07 -6.16 2.57
CA ARG A 319 6.83 -6.48 3.29
C ARG A 319 5.68 -6.99 2.40
N ARG A 320 5.99 -7.63 1.27
CA ARG A 320 5.04 -8.36 0.42
C ARG A 320 5.58 -9.75 0.18
N GLN A 321 5.14 -10.72 0.99
CA GLN A 321 5.68 -12.08 1.07
C GLN A 321 7.21 -12.09 1.21
N GLU A 322 7.77 -11.11 1.92
CA GLU A 322 9.19 -10.93 2.11
C GLU A 322 9.75 -11.98 3.08
N LEU A 323 10.71 -12.77 2.64
CA LEU A 323 11.45 -13.66 3.54
C LEU A 323 12.37 -12.82 4.43
N ARG A 324 12.03 -12.69 5.71
CA ARG A 324 12.84 -11.96 6.71
C ARG A 324 14.06 -12.77 7.18
N GLY A 325 13.95 -14.07 7.13
CA GLY A 325 15.03 -14.98 7.48
C GLY A 325 14.55 -16.41 7.66
N GLU A 326 15.54 -17.30 7.81
CA GLU A 326 15.31 -18.71 8.07
C GLU A 326 16.27 -19.17 9.19
N GLU A 327 15.73 -19.78 10.24
CA GLU A 327 16.50 -20.32 11.36
C GLU A 327 15.99 -21.72 11.71
N LYS A 328 16.92 -22.68 11.91
CA LYS A 328 16.58 -24.10 12.15
C LYS A 328 15.65 -24.69 11.08
N ASN A 329 15.77 -24.23 9.83
CA ASN A 329 14.90 -24.60 8.72
C ASN A 329 13.41 -24.18 8.93
N VAL A 330 13.16 -23.14 9.72
CA VAL A 330 11.86 -22.49 9.87
C VAL A 330 11.94 -21.10 9.23
N LYS A 331 11.07 -20.84 8.28
CA LYS A 331 11.01 -19.57 7.53
C LYS A 331 10.14 -18.56 8.24
N VAL A 332 10.56 -17.30 8.28
CA VAL A 332 9.77 -16.18 8.79
C VAL A 332 9.51 -15.19 7.65
N ILE A 333 8.24 -15.01 7.29
CA ILE A 333 7.78 -14.20 6.16
C ILE A 333 6.97 -13.00 6.69
N ASP A 334 7.23 -11.81 6.14
CA ASP A 334 6.49 -10.58 6.42
C ASP A 334 5.53 -10.27 5.26
N ASP A 335 4.25 -10.05 5.57
CA ASP A 335 3.27 -9.60 4.59
C ASP A 335 2.37 -8.51 5.17
N PHE A 336 2.11 -7.49 4.38
CA PHE A 336 1.28 -6.35 4.75
C PHE A 336 -0.23 -6.64 4.67
N GLY A 337 -0.62 -7.84 4.24
CA GLY A 337 -2.01 -8.28 4.12
C GLY A 337 -2.78 -8.12 5.43
N HIS A 338 -3.92 -7.42 5.37
CA HIS A 338 -4.76 -7.16 6.54
C HIS A 338 -6.27 -7.23 6.22
N HIS A 339 -6.62 -7.38 4.94
CA HIS A 339 -7.98 -7.66 4.47
C HIS A 339 -8.14 -9.16 4.20
N PRO A 340 -9.32 -9.77 4.45
CA PRO A 340 -9.52 -11.21 4.26
C PRO A 340 -9.07 -11.73 2.88
N THR A 341 -9.42 -11.04 1.80
CA THR A 341 -9.02 -11.40 0.43
C THR A 341 -7.49 -11.44 0.28
N ALA A 342 -6.77 -10.44 0.81
CA ALA A 342 -5.32 -10.40 0.76
C ALA A 342 -4.67 -11.49 1.63
N ILE A 343 -5.25 -11.77 2.80
CA ILE A 343 -4.82 -12.85 3.71
C ILE A 343 -4.95 -14.20 3.01
N ALA A 344 -6.13 -14.49 2.44
CA ALA A 344 -6.38 -15.73 1.71
C ALA A 344 -5.40 -15.91 0.54
N ALA A 345 -5.19 -14.84 -0.24
CA ALA A 345 -4.27 -14.86 -1.38
C ALA A 345 -2.81 -15.13 -0.94
N THR A 346 -2.36 -14.51 0.15
CA THR A 346 -1.01 -14.71 0.70
C THR A 346 -0.84 -16.14 1.23
N ILE A 347 -1.77 -16.64 2.05
CA ILE A 347 -1.68 -18.00 2.60
C ILE A 347 -1.76 -19.03 1.46
N GLY A 348 -2.66 -18.84 0.49
CA GLY A 348 -2.78 -19.71 -0.68
C GLY A 348 -1.49 -19.78 -1.51
N ALA A 349 -0.84 -18.63 -1.75
CA ALA A 349 0.45 -18.58 -2.43
C ALA A 349 1.56 -19.30 -1.64
N LEU A 350 1.60 -19.16 -0.31
CA LEU A 350 2.57 -19.83 0.54
C LEU A 350 2.34 -21.34 0.62
N ASN A 351 1.09 -21.80 0.67
CA ASN A 351 0.76 -23.23 0.57
C ASN A 351 1.25 -23.84 -0.75
N GLN A 352 1.15 -23.09 -1.84
CA GLN A 352 1.65 -23.52 -3.14
C GLN A 352 3.18 -23.49 -3.21
N ARG A 353 3.81 -22.46 -2.63
CA ARG A 353 5.27 -22.29 -2.59
C ARG A 353 5.95 -23.36 -1.74
N TYR A 354 5.32 -23.75 -0.64
CA TYR A 354 5.86 -24.67 0.35
C TYR A 354 4.87 -25.81 0.65
N PRO A 355 4.59 -26.71 -0.31
CA PRO A 355 3.52 -27.71 -0.19
C PRO A 355 3.71 -28.72 0.94
N ASP A 356 4.94 -28.93 1.37
CA ASP A 356 5.29 -29.84 2.47
C ASP A 356 5.49 -29.13 3.82
N SER A 357 5.26 -27.80 3.86
CA SER A 357 5.47 -26.97 5.04
C SER A 357 4.16 -26.76 5.78
N LYS A 358 4.18 -26.89 7.10
CA LYS A 358 3.09 -26.39 7.93
C LYS A 358 3.13 -24.86 7.96
N ILE A 359 2.02 -24.21 7.57
CA ILE A 359 1.92 -22.75 7.55
C ILE A 359 1.30 -22.26 8.87
N TRP A 360 2.05 -21.43 9.58
CA TRP A 360 1.59 -20.68 10.74
C TRP A 360 1.28 -19.24 10.33
N ALA A 361 0.01 -18.82 10.44
CA ALA A 361 -0.41 -17.45 10.20
C ALA A 361 -0.50 -16.68 11.53
N ILE A 362 0.26 -15.59 11.64
CA ILE A 362 0.17 -14.66 12.77
C ILE A 362 -0.49 -13.38 12.27
N PHE A 363 -1.66 -13.04 12.80
CA PHE A 363 -2.43 -11.89 12.33
C PHE A 363 -2.58 -10.81 13.40
N GLU A 364 -2.32 -9.53 13.01
CA GLU A 364 -2.56 -8.34 13.82
C GLU A 364 -3.78 -7.58 13.26
N PRO A 365 -4.95 -7.57 13.94
CA PRO A 365 -6.12 -6.80 13.52
C PRO A 365 -5.94 -5.32 13.86
N ARG A 366 -5.22 -4.57 13.01
CA ARG A 366 -4.78 -3.21 13.29
C ARG A 366 -5.45 -2.12 12.46
N SER A 367 -5.86 -2.43 11.23
CA SER A 367 -6.54 -1.45 10.37
C SER A 367 -7.91 -1.07 10.94
N ASN A 368 -8.46 0.08 10.52
CA ASN A 368 -9.78 0.51 10.98
C ASN A 368 -10.88 -0.51 10.63
N THR A 369 -10.76 -1.22 9.52
CA THR A 369 -11.69 -2.28 9.12
C THR A 369 -11.44 -3.58 9.88
N SER A 370 -10.18 -4.04 9.96
CA SER A 370 -9.84 -5.34 10.57
C SER A 370 -10.03 -5.40 12.09
N ARG A 371 -10.11 -4.24 12.78
CA ARG A 371 -10.49 -4.17 14.21
C ARG A 371 -11.97 -4.41 14.45
N ARG A 372 -12.80 -4.36 13.38
CA ARG A 372 -14.26 -4.47 13.46
C ARG A 372 -14.72 -5.84 13.03
N ASN A 373 -15.90 -6.24 13.51
CA ASN A 373 -16.51 -7.53 13.19
C ASN A 373 -17.21 -7.58 11.82
N LEU A 374 -17.07 -6.53 11.00
CA LEU A 374 -17.76 -6.39 9.71
C LEU A 374 -17.40 -7.49 8.69
N LEU A 375 -16.16 -7.97 8.73
CA LEU A 375 -15.64 -9.02 7.84
C LEU A 375 -15.13 -10.22 8.64
N GLN A 376 -15.73 -10.49 9.82
CA GLN A 376 -15.26 -11.55 10.72
C GLN A 376 -15.36 -12.93 10.08
N SER A 377 -16.46 -13.22 9.40
CA SER A 377 -16.68 -14.51 8.73
C SER A 377 -15.65 -14.75 7.62
N GLU A 378 -15.41 -13.73 6.79
CA GLU A 378 -14.43 -13.76 5.71
C GLU A 378 -13.00 -13.89 6.26
N LEU A 379 -12.71 -13.26 7.41
CA LEU A 379 -11.44 -13.39 8.10
C LEU A 379 -11.22 -14.83 8.60
N GLU A 380 -12.24 -15.44 9.21
CA GLU A 380 -12.19 -16.83 9.65
C GLU A 380 -11.90 -17.78 8.49
N ASP A 381 -12.61 -17.59 7.37
CA ASP A 381 -12.44 -18.44 6.19
C ASP A 381 -11.04 -18.26 5.56
N SER A 382 -10.53 -17.03 5.49
CA SER A 382 -9.20 -16.76 4.97
C SER A 382 -8.10 -17.37 5.85
N LEU A 383 -8.16 -17.18 7.17
CA LEU A 383 -7.19 -17.74 8.11
C LEU A 383 -7.27 -19.27 8.20
N SER A 384 -8.44 -19.88 7.95
CA SER A 384 -8.61 -21.33 7.95
C SER A 384 -7.79 -22.06 6.88
N GLN A 385 -7.21 -21.34 5.90
CA GLN A 385 -6.29 -21.89 4.89
C GLN A 385 -4.90 -22.20 5.46
N ALA A 386 -4.52 -21.64 6.61
CA ALA A 386 -3.31 -21.98 7.33
C ALA A 386 -3.51 -23.25 8.20
N ASP A 387 -2.41 -23.91 8.59
CA ASP A 387 -2.46 -25.06 9.49
C ASP A 387 -2.56 -24.65 10.95
N GLY A 388 -1.88 -23.56 11.30
CA GLY A 388 -1.97 -22.95 12.63
C GLY A 388 -2.16 -21.44 12.54
N VAL A 389 -2.88 -20.87 13.51
CA VAL A 389 -3.26 -19.43 13.51
C VAL A 389 -3.03 -18.82 14.89
N ILE A 390 -2.40 -17.67 14.92
CA ILE A 390 -2.34 -16.84 16.12
C ILE A 390 -2.87 -15.45 15.76
N ILE A 391 -3.89 -15.00 16.49
CA ILE A 391 -4.44 -13.65 16.33
C ILE A 391 -4.06 -12.83 17.56
N SER A 392 -3.50 -11.63 17.37
CA SER A 392 -3.26 -10.74 18.50
C SER A 392 -4.58 -10.15 19.02
N GLU A 393 -4.56 -9.71 20.28
CA GLU A 393 -5.63 -8.83 20.76
C GLU A 393 -5.78 -7.60 19.84
N VAL A 394 -7.02 -7.07 19.76
CA VAL A 394 -7.29 -5.86 18.96
C VAL A 394 -6.62 -4.65 19.61
N PRO A 395 -5.68 -3.98 18.95
CA PRO A 395 -5.02 -2.80 19.50
C PRO A 395 -5.97 -1.59 19.51
N ASN A 396 -5.95 -0.80 20.60
CA ASN A 396 -6.80 0.39 20.82
C ASN A 396 -8.30 0.09 20.60
N PRO A 397 -8.88 -0.88 21.31
CA PRO A 397 -10.28 -1.28 21.12
C PRO A 397 -11.26 -0.13 21.40
N GLU A 398 -10.86 0.86 22.21
CA GLU A 398 -11.63 2.07 22.52
C GLU A 398 -11.88 2.99 21.32
N LYS A 399 -11.18 2.75 20.19
CA LYS A 399 -11.38 3.48 18.91
C LYS A 399 -12.40 2.81 18.00
N VAL A 400 -12.89 1.63 18.36
CA VAL A 400 -13.89 0.90 17.61
C VAL A 400 -15.28 1.29 18.11
N PRO A 401 -16.27 1.51 17.23
CA PRO A 401 -17.63 1.79 17.65
C PRO A 401 -18.21 0.66 18.53
N ASP A 402 -19.06 1.04 19.49
CA ASP A 402 -19.68 0.10 20.41
C ASP A 402 -20.43 -1.01 19.65
N GLY A 403 -20.15 -2.26 20.01
CA GLY A 403 -20.79 -3.44 19.41
C GLY A 403 -20.20 -3.90 18.07
N GLU A 404 -19.15 -3.21 17.58
CA GLU A 404 -18.51 -3.58 16.31
C GLU A 404 -17.09 -4.14 16.46
N LEU A 405 -16.64 -4.37 17.70
CA LEU A 405 -15.31 -4.93 17.93
C LEU A 405 -15.20 -6.36 17.37
N LEU A 406 -14.10 -6.66 16.71
CA LEU A 406 -13.78 -8.02 16.28
C LEU A 406 -13.75 -8.96 17.51
N ASP A 407 -14.54 -10.01 17.45
CA ASP A 407 -14.59 -11.04 18.50
C ASP A 407 -13.50 -12.09 18.22
N VAL A 408 -12.28 -11.80 18.70
CA VAL A 408 -11.12 -12.67 18.50
C VAL A 408 -11.32 -14.03 19.17
N GLU A 409 -12.01 -14.11 20.31
CA GLU A 409 -12.29 -15.36 21.01
C GLU A 409 -13.16 -16.28 20.14
N SER A 410 -14.26 -15.74 19.60
CA SER A 410 -15.16 -16.49 18.70
C SER A 410 -14.42 -16.96 17.43
N VAL A 411 -13.58 -16.12 16.84
CA VAL A 411 -12.75 -16.51 15.66
C VAL A 411 -11.85 -17.69 16.01
N ILE A 412 -11.15 -17.66 17.13
CA ILE A 412 -10.27 -18.75 17.57
C ILE A 412 -11.06 -20.03 17.88
N GLU A 413 -12.21 -19.93 18.52
CA GLU A 413 -13.08 -21.09 18.79
C GLU A 413 -13.57 -21.73 17.48
N ASN A 414 -13.99 -20.92 16.51
CA ASN A 414 -14.45 -21.40 15.20
C ASN A 414 -13.31 -22.07 14.41
N LEU A 415 -12.11 -21.50 14.40
CA LEU A 415 -10.94 -22.10 13.77
C LEU A 415 -10.56 -23.43 14.46
N SER A 416 -10.57 -23.48 15.78
CA SER A 416 -10.33 -24.69 16.55
C SER A 416 -11.34 -25.78 16.26
N SER A 417 -12.63 -25.42 16.10
CA SER A 417 -13.69 -26.36 15.73
C SER A 417 -13.49 -26.96 14.33
N LYS A 418 -12.84 -26.20 13.42
CA LYS A 418 -12.40 -26.68 12.08
C LYS A 418 -11.11 -27.50 12.13
N GLY A 419 -10.58 -27.81 13.34
CA GLY A 419 -9.40 -28.64 13.55
C GLY A 419 -8.07 -27.88 13.38
N LYS A 420 -8.07 -26.54 13.40
CA LYS A 420 -6.85 -25.73 13.33
C LYS A 420 -6.25 -25.52 14.71
N GLU A 421 -4.93 -25.47 14.79
CA GLU A 421 -4.24 -25.02 16.01
C GLU A 421 -4.35 -23.49 16.11
N ALA A 422 -5.28 -22.98 16.92
CA ALA A 422 -5.58 -21.57 16.96
C ALA A 422 -5.47 -20.98 18.38
N PHE A 423 -4.82 -19.81 18.53
CA PHE A 423 -4.51 -19.19 19.81
C PHE A 423 -4.65 -17.66 19.74
N ILE A 424 -4.96 -17.05 20.88
CA ILE A 424 -4.86 -15.59 21.06
C ILE A 424 -3.47 -15.25 21.58
N GLY A 425 -2.86 -14.20 21.01
CA GLY A 425 -1.60 -13.62 21.46
C GLY A 425 -1.80 -12.30 22.17
N LEU A 426 -1.35 -12.16 23.41
CA LEU A 426 -1.50 -10.95 24.20
C LEU A 426 -0.44 -9.87 23.86
N SER A 427 0.69 -10.29 23.33
CA SER A 427 1.79 -9.42 22.90
C SER A 427 2.69 -10.17 21.92
N SER A 428 3.59 -9.45 21.23
CA SER A 428 4.60 -10.11 20.37
C SER A 428 5.45 -11.12 21.13
N ASP A 429 5.80 -10.85 22.39
CA ASP A 429 6.57 -11.78 23.23
C ASP A 429 5.74 -13.02 23.60
N ASP A 430 4.47 -12.84 23.95
CA ASP A 430 3.55 -13.94 24.24
C ASP A 430 3.34 -14.84 23.01
N ILE A 431 3.17 -14.23 21.84
CA ILE A 431 3.06 -14.95 20.56
C ILE A 431 4.30 -15.80 20.31
N VAL A 432 5.50 -15.23 20.45
CA VAL A 432 6.75 -15.95 20.27
C VAL A 432 6.85 -17.13 21.25
N ASN A 433 6.56 -16.90 22.53
CA ASN A 433 6.62 -17.94 23.55
C ASN A 433 5.61 -19.09 23.30
N LYS A 434 4.43 -18.80 22.77
CA LYS A 434 3.43 -19.81 22.41
C LYS A 434 3.81 -20.58 21.15
N LEU A 435 4.28 -19.87 20.12
CA LEU A 435 4.51 -20.46 18.81
C LEU A 435 5.80 -21.30 18.73
N ILE A 436 6.92 -20.81 19.28
CA ILE A 436 8.20 -21.48 19.11
C ILE A 436 8.18 -22.96 19.54
N PRO A 437 7.58 -23.36 20.69
CA PRO A 437 7.49 -24.77 21.05
C PRO A 437 6.70 -25.65 20.06
N LEU A 438 5.78 -25.06 19.32
CA LEU A 438 4.89 -25.75 18.37
C LEU A 438 5.49 -25.89 16.98
N THR A 439 6.48 -25.06 16.61
CA THR A 439 7.11 -25.14 15.28
C THR A 439 7.99 -26.38 15.14
N SER A 440 8.13 -26.87 13.93
CA SER A 440 9.01 -27.96 13.54
C SER A 440 9.93 -27.52 12.39
N SER A 441 11.03 -28.26 12.18
CA SER A 441 11.89 -28.04 11.02
C SER A 441 11.08 -28.21 9.72
N GLY A 442 11.15 -27.25 8.84
CA GLY A 442 10.38 -27.18 7.58
C GLY A 442 9.16 -26.30 7.64
N ASP A 443 8.74 -25.83 8.82
CA ASP A 443 7.58 -24.94 8.96
C ASP A 443 7.84 -23.54 8.37
N THR A 444 6.76 -22.88 8.01
CA THR A 444 6.74 -21.49 7.54
C THR A 444 5.83 -20.64 8.43
N ILE A 445 6.35 -19.55 8.94
CA ILE A 445 5.59 -18.56 9.73
C ILE A 445 5.37 -17.35 8.84
N VAL A 446 4.10 -16.96 8.62
CA VAL A 446 3.75 -15.71 7.97
C VAL A 446 3.17 -14.74 8.98
N VAL A 447 3.73 -13.54 9.05
CA VAL A 447 3.24 -12.43 9.87
C VAL A 447 2.44 -11.49 8.97
N LEU A 448 1.17 -11.36 9.26
CA LEU A 448 0.18 -10.56 8.52
C LEU A 448 -0.15 -9.30 9.33
N SER A 449 0.48 -8.17 8.97
CA SER A 449 0.29 -6.90 9.69
C SER A 449 0.62 -5.69 8.84
N ASN A 450 -0.24 -4.66 8.89
CA ASN A 450 0.05 -3.36 8.29
C ASN A 450 0.85 -2.42 9.21
N GLY A 451 1.41 -2.93 10.32
CA GLY A 451 2.23 -2.21 11.29
C GLY A 451 3.57 -2.85 11.58
N GLY A 452 4.23 -2.37 12.60
CA GLY A 452 5.53 -2.90 13.05
C GLY A 452 5.42 -4.11 13.98
N PHE A 453 4.25 -4.43 14.47
CA PHE A 453 3.89 -5.57 15.33
C PHE A 453 4.93 -5.87 16.44
N GLY A 454 5.41 -4.81 17.10
CA GLY A 454 6.37 -4.94 18.21
C GLY A 454 7.70 -5.59 17.85
N GLY A 455 8.12 -5.58 16.57
CA GLY A 455 9.35 -6.21 16.09
C GLY A 455 9.30 -7.74 16.11
N ILE A 456 8.12 -8.33 15.91
CA ILE A 456 7.87 -9.77 16.04
C ILE A 456 8.78 -10.63 15.15
N HIS A 457 9.14 -10.15 13.94
CA HIS A 457 9.98 -10.90 13.01
C HIS A 457 11.35 -11.20 13.59
N ASP A 458 12.02 -10.17 14.14
CA ASP A 458 13.36 -10.33 14.74
C ASP A 458 13.29 -11.19 15.99
N LYS A 459 12.25 -11.03 16.82
CA LYS A 459 12.01 -11.85 18.01
C LYS A 459 11.80 -13.33 17.66
N LEU A 460 11.05 -13.63 16.59
CA LEU A 460 10.86 -15.00 16.10
C LEU A 460 12.19 -15.61 15.65
N LEU A 461 12.96 -14.89 14.84
CA LEU A 461 14.26 -15.36 14.35
C LEU A 461 15.24 -15.59 15.52
N GLU A 462 15.31 -14.66 16.48
CA GLU A 462 16.16 -14.84 17.68
C GLU A 462 15.74 -16.05 18.53
N ALA A 463 14.45 -16.23 18.75
CA ALA A 463 13.94 -17.35 19.53
C ALA A 463 14.16 -18.71 18.84
N LEU A 464 14.04 -18.76 17.51
CA LEU A 464 14.34 -19.95 16.72
C LEU A 464 15.83 -20.36 16.79
N LYS A 465 16.76 -19.39 16.87
CA LYS A 465 18.21 -19.68 17.01
C LYS A 465 18.53 -20.50 18.25
N VAL A 466 17.83 -20.22 19.35
CA VAL A 466 18.10 -20.86 20.67
C VAL A 466 17.23 -22.09 20.91
N LYS A 467 16.24 -22.38 20.09
CA LYS A 467 15.44 -23.61 20.09
C LYS A 467 16.32 -24.81 19.67
#